data_fa1a83f7cb35ff482f75452d37d4a27e
#
_entry.id   fa1a83f7cb35ff482f75452d37d4a27e
#
_cell.length_a   1.000
_cell.length_b   1.000
_cell.length_c   1.000
_cell.angle_alpha   90.00
_cell.angle_beta   90.00
_cell.angle_gamma   90.00
#
_symmetry.space_group_name_H-M   'P 1'
#
loop_
_entity.id
_entity.type
_entity.pdbx_description
1 polymer ?
#
loop_
_entity_poly.entity_id
_entity_poly.type
_entity_poly.pdbx_seq_one_letter_code
_entity_poly.pdbx_strand_id
1 'polypeptide(L)'
;HLSDRRQRQMCIRDRICPDAPEKCAASPTGFQWFDLMDQSPEQILSKSLVAENKLNKLIDEVKEKYDLKANDIIIGGFSQGCMITLQTGIKRKDTVNSIVGYSGRIISTEHLSKNIVSRPNIILMHGDLDQVVPIESLLEAKEFFGKNNYEIETKIFKHCEHRIPTEGSSLG
;
A
#
# COMPACT_ATOMS: atom_id res chain seq x y z
N HIS A 1 -8.50 21.45 -31.07
CA HIS A 1 -9.30 20.85 -29.99
C HIS A 1 -8.70 19.58 -29.38
N LEU A 2 -7.71 18.93 -30.00
CA LEU A 2 -7.00 17.76 -29.44
C LEU A 2 -5.83 18.15 -28.53
N SER A 3 -5.27 19.35 -28.67
CA SER A 3 -4.20 19.88 -27.82
C SER A 3 -4.68 20.21 -26.40
N ASP A 4 -5.93 20.66 -26.27
CA ASP A 4 -6.52 21.09 -25.00
C ASP A 4 -6.83 19.92 -24.06
N ARG A 5 -7.11 18.72 -24.61
CA ARG A 5 -7.30 17.49 -23.83
C ARG A 5 -5.99 16.95 -23.26
N ARG A 6 -4.88 17.05 -24.01
CA ARG A 6 -3.57 16.60 -23.51
C ARG A 6 -3.01 17.50 -22.41
N GLN A 7 -3.23 18.80 -22.47
CA GLN A 7 -2.81 19.73 -21.42
C GLN A 7 -3.62 19.57 -20.14
N ARG A 8 -4.91 19.24 -20.21
CA ARG A 8 -5.74 18.92 -19.04
C ARG A 8 -5.34 17.61 -18.36
N GLN A 9 -4.87 16.62 -19.11
CA GLN A 9 -4.39 15.34 -18.55
C GLN A 9 -3.07 15.49 -17.78
N MET A 10 -2.25 16.49 -18.03
CA MET A 10 -0.97 16.70 -17.34
C MET A 10 -1.08 17.30 -15.93
N CYS A 11 -2.26 17.80 -15.52
CA CYS A 11 -2.44 18.50 -14.24
C CYS A 11 -3.48 17.86 -13.29
N ILE A 12 -4.17 16.80 -13.71
CA ILE A 12 -5.21 16.16 -12.89
C ILE A 12 -4.72 14.78 -12.46
N ARG A 13 -4.32 14.67 -11.20
CA ARG A 13 -4.16 13.38 -10.53
C ARG A 13 -5.51 13.01 -9.94
N ASP A 14 -6.24 12.13 -10.61
CA ASP A 14 -7.47 11.57 -10.07
C ASP A 14 -7.11 10.61 -8.93
N ARG A 15 -7.89 10.68 -7.84
CA ARG A 15 -7.73 9.82 -6.68
C ARG A 15 -8.95 8.92 -6.56
N ILE A 16 -8.70 7.63 -6.40
CA ILE A 16 -9.72 6.61 -6.12
C ILE A 16 -9.45 6.09 -4.72
N CYS A 17 -10.41 6.28 -3.83
CA CYS A 17 -10.33 5.82 -2.44
C CYS A 17 -11.41 4.74 -2.23
N PRO A 18 -11.11 3.47 -2.47
CA PRO A 18 -12.08 2.41 -2.28
C PRO A 18 -12.28 2.11 -0.79
N ASP A 19 -13.50 1.75 -0.42
CA ASP A 19 -13.72 1.11 0.86
C ASP A 19 -13.07 -0.29 0.86
N ALA A 20 -12.54 -0.69 2.01
CA ALA A 20 -12.07 -2.05 2.18
C ALA A 20 -13.25 -3.04 2.10
N PRO A 21 -13.04 -4.29 1.64
CA PRO A 21 -14.13 -5.16 1.19
C PRO A 21 -14.94 -5.82 2.31
N GLU A 22 -14.51 -5.73 3.55
CA GLU A 22 -15.18 -6.40 4.69
C GLU A 22 -15.61 -5.37 5.74
N LYS A 23 -16.74 -5.60 6.39
CA LYS A 23 -17.13 -4.80 7.55
C LYS A 23 -16.19 -5.11 8.72
N CYS A 24 -15.75 -4.08 9.41
CA CYS A 24 -14.92 -4.23 10.60
C CYS A 24 -15.79 -4.49 11.83
N ALA A 25 -15.61 -5.65 12.50
CA ALA A 25 -16.38 -5.98 13.70
C ALA A 25 -16.10 -5.01 14.86
N ALA A 26 -14.91 -4.41 14.90
CA ALA A 26 -14.51 -3.44 15.93
C ALA A 26 -15.05 -2.02 15.70
N SER A 27 -15.68 -1.74 14.56
CA SER A 27 -16.20 -0.42 14.20
C SER A 27 -17.55 -0.54 13.48
N PRO A 28 -18.64 0.05 14.00
CA PRO A 28 -19.97 -0.06 13.39
C PRO A 28 -20.07 0.45 11.95
N THR A 29 -19.22 1.40 11.59
CA THR A 29 -19.19 2.03 10.26
C THR A 29 -17.88 1.78 9.50
N GLY A 30 -16.93 1.06 10.11
CA GLY A 30 -15.61 0.83 9.55
C GLY A 30 -15.56 -0.37 8.62
N PHE A 31 -14.58 -0.32 7.71
CA PHE A 31 -14.25 -1.42 6.81
C PHE A 31 -12.81 -1.89 7.05
N GLN A 32 -12.52 -3.13 6.70
CA GLN A 32 -11.21 -3.75 6.81
C GLN A 32 -10.88 -4.56 5.56
N TRP A 33 -9.61 -4.69 5.23
CA TRP A 33 -9.16 -5.53 4.13
C TRP A 33 -9.24 -7.01 4.49
N PHE A 34 -8.93 -7.33 5.74
CA PHE A 34 -9.01 -8.66 6.34
C PHE A 34 -9.01 -8.53 7.87
N ASP A 35 -9.54 -9.52 8.54
CA ASP A 35 -9.57 -9.55 9.99
C ASP A 35 -8.19 -9.84 10.57
N LEU A 36 -7.77 -9.02 11.56
CA LEU A 36 -6.49 -9.14 12.29
C LEU A 36 -6.67 -9.64 13.72
N MET A 37 -7.92 -9.74 14.20
CA MET A 37 -8.21 -10.08 15.60
C MET A 37 -8.10 -11.58 15.80
N ASP A 38 -7.39 -11.99 16.87
CA ASP A 38 -7.29 -13.38 17.30
C ASP A 38 -6.88 -14.40 16.23
N GLN A 39 -6.03 -13.95 15.26
CA GLN A 39 -5.61 -14.75 14.12
C GLN A 39 -4.13 -15.18 14.25
N SER A 40 -3.83 -16.41 13.84
CA SER A 40 -2.45 -16.82 13.65
C SER A 40 -1.82 -16.11 12.43
N PRO A 41 -0.48 -16.01 12.35
CA PRO A 41 0.20 -15.45 11.18
C PRO A 41 -0.23 -16.11 9.85
N GLU A 42 -0.48 -17.42 9.83
CA GLU A 42 -0.92 -18.17 8.66
C GLU A 42 -2.33 -17.78 8.25
N GLN A 43 -3.23 -17.59 9.22
CA GLN A 43 -4.61 -17.15 8.96
C GLN A 43 -4.63 -15.71 8.43
N ILE A 44 -3.81 -14.81 9.00
CA ILE A 44 -3.65 -13.44 8.52
C ILE A 44 -3.15 -13.45 7.07
N LEU A 45 -2.12 -14.25 6.78
CA LEU A 45 -1.61 -14.39 5.42
C LEU A 45 -2.67 -14.91 4.46
N SER A 46 -3.38 -15.98 4.82
CA SER A 46 -4.44 -16.56 3.99
C SER A 46 -5.54 -15.55 3.65
N LYS A 47 -6.04 -14.80 4.66
CA LYS A 47 -7.05 -13.75 4.47
C LYS A 47 -6.51 -12.58 3.64
N SER A 48 -5.25 -12.19 3.85
CA SER A 48 -4.62 -11.12 3.08
C SER A 48 -4.47 -11.47 1.59
N LEU A 49 -4.27 -12.75 1.25
CA LEU A 49 -4.23 -13.19 -0.15
C LEU A 49 -5.59 -13.03 -0.85
N VAL A 50 -6.69 -13.23 -0.13
CA VAL A 50 -8.03 -12.95 -0.65
C VAL A 50 -8.23 -11.44 -0.90
N ALA A 51 -7.80 -10.62 0.05
CA ALA A 51 -7.85 -9.17 -0.08
C ALA A 51 -6.95 -8.65 -1.23
N GLU A 52 -5.77 -9.22 -1.39
CA GLU A 52 -4.85 -8.95 -2.51
C GLU A 52 -5.53 -9.18 -3.86
N ASN A 53 -6.27 -10.29 -4.02
CA ASN A 53 -6.99 -10.57 -5.26
C ASN A 53 -8.06 -9.50 -5.56
N LYS A 54 -8.76 -9.00 -4.52
CA LYS A 54 -9.74 -7.91 -4.67
C LYS A 54 -9.08 -6.60 -5.07
N LEU A 55 -7.92 -6.26 -4.48
CA LEU A 55 -7.18 -5.06 -4.84
C LEU A 55 -6.60 -5.17 -6.27
N ASN A 56 -6.07 -6.32 -6.65
CA ASN A 56 -5.61 -6.58 -8.01
C ASN A 56 -6.73 -6.36 -9.04
N LYS A 57 -7.91 -6.92 -8.77
CA LYS A 57 -9.08 -6.73 -9.64
C LYS A 57 -9.46 -5.26 -9.76
N LEU A 58 -9.49 -4.52 -8.67
CA LEU A 58 -9.76 -3.08 -8.68
C LEU A 58 -8.74 -2.31 -9.54
N ILE A 59 -7.45 -2.61 -9.39
CA ILE A 59 -6.40 -1.96 -10.20
C ILE A 59 -6.63 -2.25 -11.69
N ASP A 60 -6.97 -3.49 -12.06
CA ASP A 60 -7.23 -3.87 -13.44
C ASP A 60 -8.49 -3.19 -14.00
N GLU A 61 -9.56 -3.09 -13.22
CA GLU A 61 -10.78 -2.35 -13.59
C GLU A 61 -10.50 -0.84 -13.79
N VAL A 62 -9.66 -0.24 -12.95
CA VAL A 62 -9.25 1.16 -13.10
C VAL A 62 -8.42 1.36 -14.37
N LYS A 63 -7.48 0.45 -14.65
CA LYS A 63 -6.68 0.48 -15.90
C LYS A 63 -7.57 0.43 -17.12
N GLU A 64 -8.50 -0.49 -17.15
CA GLU A 64 -9.42 -0.66 -18.27
C GLU A 64 -10.34 0.56 -18.43
N LYS A 65 -10.97 1.00 -17.35
CA LYS A 65 -11.93 2.12 -17.37
C LYS A 65 -11.33 3.43 -17.85
N TYR A 66 -10.07 3.70 -17.52
CA TYR A 66 -9.41 4.97 -17.82
C TYR A 66 -8.32 4.86 -18.89
N ASP A 67 -8.20 3.70 -19.54
CA ASP A 67 -7.16 3.41 -20.54
C ASP A 67 -5.74 3.71 -20.05
N LEU A 68 -5.41 3.19 -18.85
CA LEU A 68 -4.14 3.41 -18.19
C LEU A 68 -3.23 2.19 -18.31
N LYS A 69 -1.93 2.44 -18.31
CA LYS A 69 -0.91 1.42 -18.05
C LYS A 69 -0.66 1.31 -16.54
N ALA A 70 -0.16 0.17 -16.07
CA ALA A 70 0.16 0.02 -14.65
C ALA A 70 1.15 1.10 -14.16
N ASN A 71 2.10 1.49 -15.00
CA ASN A 71 3.08 2.55 -14.69
C ASN A 71 2.48 3.97 -14.62
N ASP A 72 1.21 4.15 -14.95
CA ASP A 72 0.49 5.41 -14.75
C ASP A 72 -0.20 5.47 -13.38
N ILE A 73 -0.13 4.37 -12.60
CA ILE A 73 -0.84 4.19 -11.33
C ILE A 73 0.13 4.21 -10.15
N ILE A 74 -0.18 5.02 -9.16
CA ILE A 74 0.42 4.97 -7.83
C ILE A 74 -0.60 4.31 -6.91
N ILE A 75 -0.17 3.32 -6.15
CA ILE A 75 -1.01 2.71 -5.12
C ILE A 75 -0.50 3.10 -3.74
N GLY A 76 -1.43 3.48 -2.86
CA GLY A 76 -1.07 3.93 -1.53
C GLY A 76 -2.00 3.40 -0.45
N GLY A 77 -1.51 3.35 0.78
CA GLY A 77 -2.32 2.90 1.90
C GLY A 77 -1.78 3.30 3.25
N PHE A 78 -2.69 3.36 4.21
CA PHE A 78 -2.40 3.62 5.62
C PHE A 78 -2.69 2.36 6.44
N SER A 79 -1.85 2.05 7.41
CA SER A 79 -2.02 0.93 8.33
C SER A 79 -2.24 -0.38 7.57
N GLN A 80 -3.38 -1.03 7.72
CA GLN A 80 -3.75 -2.24 6.98
C GLN A 80 -3.75 -2.01 5.45
N GLY A 81 -4.15 -0.82 4.99
CA GLY A 81 -4.05 -0.44 3.58
C GLY A 81 -2.60 -0.43 3.06
N CYS A 82 -1.62 -0.02 3.88
CA CYS A 82 -0.20 -0.12 3.55
C CYS A 82 0.24 -1.59 3.43
N MET A 83 -0.20 -2.45 4.36
CA MET A 83 0.14 -3.88 4.34
C MET A 83 -0.29 -4.54 3.02
N ILE A 84 -1.54 -4.31 2.62
CA ILE A 84 -2.08 -4.92 1.40
C ILE A 84 -1.49 -4.31 0.13
N THR A 85 -1.20 -3.00 0.13
CA THR A 85 -0.58 -2.30 -1.00
C THR A 85 0.83 -2.80 -1.28
N LEU A 86 1.64 -2.99 -0.23
CA LEU A 86 2.98 -3.58 -0.36
C LEU A 86 2.91 -4.99 -0.92
N GLN A 87 2.07 -5.84 -0.34
CA GLN A 87 1.92 -7.23 -0.77
C GLN A 87 1.45 -7.33 -2.22
N THR A 88 0.46 -6.51 -2.61
CA THR A 88 -0.09 -6.51 -3.96
C THR A 88 0.90 -5.96 -4.99
N GLY A 89 1.45 -4.78 -4.72
CA GLY A 89 2.19 -4.02 -5.73
C GLY A 89 3.47 -4.71 -6.21
N ILE A 90 4.22 -5.36 -5.32
CA ILE A 90 5.48 -6.03 -5.68
C ILE A 90 5.29 -7.44 -6.27
N LYS A 91 4.09 -7.99 -6.17
CA LYS A 91 3.72 -9.29 -6.74
C LYS A 91 3.03 -9.18 -8.11
N ARG A 92 2.68 -7.99 -8.55
CA ARG A 92 2.08 -7.77 -9.87
C ARG A 92 3.10 -7.99 -10.98
N LYS A 93 2.67 -8.64 -12.08
CA LYS A 93 3.50 -8.80 -13.29
C LYS A 93 3.69 -7.49 -14.04
N ASP A 94 2.65 -6.64 -14.05
CA ASP A 94 2.68 -5.30 -14.60
C ASP A 94 3.03 -4.31 -13.48
N THR A 95 4.20 -3.73 -13.56
CA THR A 95 4.74 -2.85 -12.51
C THR A 95 3.96 -1.55 -12.42
N VAL A 96 3.37 -1.26 -11.25
CA VAL A 96 2.82 0.07 -10.94
C VAL A 96 3.96 1.08 -10.81
N ASN A 97 3.66 2.38 -10.95
CA ASN A 97 4.69 3.42 -10.85
C ASN A 97 5.35 3.44 -9.47
N SER A 98 4.54 3.54 -8.44
CA SER A 98 5.03 3.67 -7.06
C SER A 98 4.07 3.07 -6.05
N ILE A 99 4.62 2.72 -4.89
CA ILE A 99 3.88 2.34 -3.69
C ILE A 99 4.18 3.37 -2.61
N VAL A 100 3.13 3.93 -2.02
CA VAL A 100 3.21 4.91 -0.92
C VAL A 100 2.55 4.31 0.32
N GLY A 101 3.34 3.96 1.32
CA GLY A 101 2.86 3.30 2.53
C GLY A 101 3.02 4.15 3.77
N TYR A 102 1.96 4.20 4.59
CA TYR A 102 1.98 4.90 5.89
C TYR A 102 1.66 3.92 7.02
N SER A 103 2.49 3.92 8.06
CA SER A 103 2.25 3.21 9.32
C SER A 103 1.77 1.76 9.14
N GLY A 104 2.43 1.01 8.25
CA GLY A 104 2.12 -0.38 7.96
C GLY A 104 3.28 -1.31 8.29
N ARG A 105 3.09 -2.60 7.98
CA ARG A 105 4.13 -3.63 8.13
C ARG A 105 4.05 -4.66 7.00
N ILE A 106 5.08 -5.43 6.81
CA ILE A 106 5.05 -6.62 5.94
C ILE A 106 4.26 -7.72 6.66
N ILE A 107 3.31 -8.34 5.96
CA ILE A 107 2.46 -9.40 6.53
C ILE A 107 3.26 -10.68 6.77
N SER A 108 4.04 -11.10 5.78
CA SER A 108 4.92 -12.26 5.85
C SER A 108 6.16 -12.02 4.98
N THR A 109 7.30 -11.89 5.62
CA THR A 109 8.59 -11.72 4.92
C THR A 109 8.96 -12.96 4.12
N GLU A 110 8.69 -14.15 4.65
CA GLU A 110 8.94 -15.42 3.95
C GLU A 110 8.10 -15.55 2.69
N HIS A 111 6.79 -15.27 2.78
CA HIS A 111 5.92 -15.32 1.60
C HIS A 111 6.32 -14.27 0.58
N LEU A 112 6.59 -13.05 1.03
CA LEU A 112 6.90 -11.93 0.16
C LEU A 112 8.21 -12.13 -0.60
N SER A 113 9.27 -12.62 0.06
CA SER A 113 10.59 -12.85 -0.56
C SER A 113 10.54 -13.86 -1.72
N LYS A 114 9.66 -14.86 -1.62
CA LYS A 114 9.44 -15.86 -2.67
C LYS A 114 8.60 -15.37 -3.85
N ASN A 115 7.95 -14.20 -3.70
CA ASN A 115 6.93 -13.71 -4.63
C ASN A 115 7.20 -12.29 -5.14
N ILE A 116 8.40 -11.76 -5.00
CA ILE A 116 8.77 -10.47 -5.61
C ILE A 116 8.87 -10.68 -7.14
N VAL A 117 7.96 -10.07 -7.89
CA VAL A 117 7.87 -10.17 -9.35
C VAL A 117 8.24 -8.84 -10.01
N SER A 118 7.87 -7.73 -9.39
CA SER A 118 8.14 -6.39 -9.91
C SER A 118 8.81 -5.49 -8.85
N ARG A 119 9.34 -4.37 -9.30
CA ARG A 119 10.10 -3.44 -8.45
C ARG A 119 9.65 -1.99 -8.68
N PRO A 120 8.41 -1.63 -8.30
CA PRO A 120 7.98 -0.22 -8.30
C PRO A 120 8.80 0.61 -7.32
N ASN A 121 8.83 1.93 -7.49
CA ASN A 121 9.38 2.79 -6.44
C ASN A 121 8.56 2.62 -5.16
N ILE A 122 9.23 2.55 -4.00
CA ILE A 122 8.55 2.41 -2.70
C ILE A 122 9.01 3.53 -1.78
N ILE A 123 8.05 4.23 -1.20
CA ILE A 123 8.27 5.11 -0.06
C ILE A 123 7.42 4.65 1.12
N LEU A 124 8.05 4.39 2.26
CA LEU A 124 7.38 4.03 3.51
C LEU A 124 7.58 5.12 4.54
N MET A 125 6.48 5.53 5.15
CA MET A 125 6.41 6.63 6.10
C MET A 125 5.80 6.17 7.41
N HIS A 126 6.37 6.60 8.55
CA HIS A 126 5.94 6.13 9.85
C HIS A 126 6.11 7.20 10.93
N GLY A 127 5.23 7.21 11.92
CA GLY A 127 5.38 8.02 13.13
C GLY A 127 6.27 7.34 14.17
N ASP A 128 7.14 8.08 14.82
CA ASP A 128 8.06 7.53 15.84
C ASP A 128 7.37 7.21 17.18
N LEU A 129 6.13 7.67 17.39
CA LEU A 129 5.31 7.37 18.56
C LEU A 129 4.10 6.47 18.23
N ASP A 130 4.14 5.76 17.09
CA ASP A 130 3.07 4.85 16.69
C ASP A 130 3.01 3.62 17.62
N GLN A 131 1.95 3.53 18.43
CA GLN A 131 1.71 2.43 19.36
C GLN A 131 0.82 1.32 18.79
N VAL A 132 0.22 1.52 17.62
CA VAL A 132 -0.63 0.54 16.94
C VAL A 132 0.20 -0.36 16.02
N VAL A 133 1.03 0.25 15.19
CA VAL A 133 2.06 -0.43 14.41
C VAL A 133 3.41 0.17 14.82
N PRO A 134 4.21 -0.53 15.61
CA PRO A 134 5.48 0.00 16.12
C PRO A 134 6.45 0.39 15.00
N ILE A 135 7.27 1.42 15.23
CA ILE A 135 8.27 1.94 14.28
C ILE A 135 9.25 0.86 13.81
N GLU A 136 9.48 -0.16 14.62
CA GLU A 136 10.28 -1.33 14.30
C GLU A 136 9.81 -2.00 13.00
N SER A 137 8.52 -1.96 12.72
CA SER A 137 7.96 -2.51 11.48
C SER A 137 8.47 -1.80 10.21
N LEU A 138 8.75 -0.49 10.28
CA LEU A 138 9.41 0.24 9.20
C LEU A 138 10.87 -0.20 9.03
N LEU A 139 11.58 -0.37 10.15
CA LEU A 139 12.98 -0.79 10.14
C LEU A 139 13.12 -2.22 9.60
N GLU A 140 12.24 -3.13 10.03
CA GLU A 140 12.15 -4.50 9.50
C GLU A 140 11.85 -4.52 8.00
N ALA A 141 10.93 -3.67 7.54
CA ALA A 141 10.62 -3.56 6.12
C ALA A 141 11.85 -3.06 5.33
N LYS A 142 12.56 -2.04 5.81
CA LYS A 142 13.78 -1.53 5.19
C LYS A 142 14.87 -2.61 5.10
N GLU A 143 15.08 -3.35 6.18
CA GLU A 143 16.03 -4.46 6.23
C GLU A 143 15.63 -5.58 5.26
N PHE A 144 14.34 -5.95 5.24
CA PHE A 144 13.80 -6.97 4.34
C PHE A 144 14.07 -6.62 2.87
N PHE A 145 13.73 -5.40 2.46
CA PHE A 145 13.95 -4.96 1.09
C PHE A 145 15.43 -4.90 0.74
N GLY A 146 16.28 -4.41 1.65
CA GLY A 146 17.73 -4.42 1.49
C GLY A 146 18.33 -5.83 1.27
N LYS A 147 17.89 -6.82 2.07
CA LYS A 147 18.29 -8.23 1.91
C LYS A 147 17.84 -8.84 0.56
N ASN A 148 16.79 -8.30 -0.05
CA ASN A 148 16.30 -8.72 -1.37
C ASN A 148 16.86 -7.84 -2.52
N ASN A 149 17.94 -7.08 -2.28
CA ASN A 149 18.55 -6.15 -3.24
C ASN A 149 17.50 -5.17 -3.84
N TYR A 150 16.64 -4.64 -2.99
CA TYR A 150 15.58 -3.73 -3.36
C TYR A 150 15.68 -2.47 -2.49
N GLU A 151 16.13 -1.38 -3.08
CA GLU A 151 16.22 -0.09 -2.40
C GLU A 151 14.85 0.56 -2.29
N ILE A 152 14.53 1.05 -1.09
CA ILE A 152 13.29 1.78 -0.81
C ILE A 152 13.59 3.09 -0.09
N GLU A 153 12.72 4.08 -0.26
CA GLU A 153 12.76 5.31 0.52
C GLU A 153 11.98 5.14 1.84
N THR A 154 12.51 5.76 2.91
CA THR A 154 11.83 5.75 4.21
C THR A 154 11.81 7.14 4.82
N LYS A 155 10.69 7.53 5.44
CA LYS A 155 10.53 8.79 6.18
C LYS A 155 9.96 8.53 7.56
N ILE A 156 10.60 9.06 8.60
CA ILE A 156 10.11 9.02 9.98
C ILE A 156 9.60 10.41 10.36
N PHE A 157 8.37 10.49 10.85
CA PHE A 157 7.79 11.71 11.37
C PHE A 157 7.96 11.76 12.89
N LYS A 158 8.61 12.81 13.38
CA LYS A 158 8.85 13.01 14.82
C LYS A 158 7.57 13.41 15.55
N HIS A 159 7.41 12.88 16.76
CA HIS A 159 6.25 13.12 17.63
C HIS A 159 4.91 12.80 16.96
N CYS A 160 4.91 11.80 16.07
CA CYS A 160 3.76 11.38 15.31
C CYS A 160 3.30 9.98 15.77
N GLU A 161 2.03 9.90 16.14
CA GLU A 161 1.34 8.66 16.49
C GLU A 161 0.83 7.93 15.23
N HIS A 162 -0.09 6.96 15.41
CA HIS A 162 -0.71 6.18 14.30
C HIS A 162 -1.63 7.05 13.45
N ARG A 163 -1.07 7.87 12.58
CA ARG A 163 -1.79 8.78 11.67
C ARG A 163 -0.92 9.21 10.49
N ILE A 164 -1.56 9.76 9.46
CA ILE A 164 -0.88 10.46 8.37
C ILE A 164 -0.79 11.94 8.78
N PRO A 165 0.40 12.49 9.06
CA PRO A 165 0.54 13.92 9.35
C PRO A 165 0.33 14.76 8.07
N THR A 166 -0.01 16.04 8.22
CA THR A 166 -0.23 16.96 7.09
C THR A 166 0.98 17.02 6.16
N GLU A 167 2.19 17.04 6.72
CA GLU A 167 3.44 16.98 5.94
C GLU A 167 3.53 15.69 5.12
N GLY A 168 3.10 14.55 5.68
CA GLY A 168 3.09 13.25 4.99
C GLY A 168 2.14 13.21 3.81
N SER A 169 0.98 13.86 3.92
CA SER A 169 -0.02 13.87 2.84
C SER A 169 0.43 14.61 1.58
N SER A 170 1.47 15.45 1.66
CA SER A 170 2.04 16.17 0.53
C SER A 170 3.23 15.46 -0.12
N LEU A 171 3.73 14.39 0.48
CA LEU A 171 4.86 13.61 -0.02
C LEU A 171 4.44 12.37 -0.85
N GLY A 172 3.17 11.95 -0.70
CA GLY A 172 2.61 10.77 -1.37
C GLY A 172 1.88 11.07 -2.69
#